data_0b28bfb80e31122dd1eb374c2e66b50c
#
_entry.id   0b28bfb80e31122dd1eb374c2e66b50c
#
_cell.length_a   1.000
_cell.length_b   1.000
_cell.length_c   1.000
_cell.angle_alpha   90.00
_cell.angle_beta   90.00
_cell.angle_gamma   90.00
#
_symmetry.space_group_name_H-M   'P 1'
#
loop_
_entity.id
_entity.type
_entity.pdbx_description
1 polymer ?
#
loop_
_entity_poly.entity_id
_entity_poly.type
_entity_poly.pdbx_seq_one_letter_code
_entity_poly.pdbx_strand_id
1 'polypeptide(L)'
;HTVVADECTGCELCVTVCPVDCIVMQENTKVISQNWESRDNLESEQACVNCVQCDDACPVNISPLLLHKLASKENYDALEQSDLFNCVECGICDLNCPSNIGLTNQFKLAKTHVIQSKAERENKAKLLARYERHNERLAARKLTENQARSKRLRDQRPWL
;
A
#
# COMPACT_ATOMS: atom_id res chain seq x y z
N HIS A 1 -16.56 5.06 -4.27
CA HIS A 1 -17.48 6.22 -4.16
C HIS A 1 -18.74 5.72 -3.45
N THR A 2 -19.13 6.39 -2.38
CA THR A 2 -20.33 6.05 -1.59
C THR A 2 -21.47 6.95 -2.04
N VAL A 3 -22.61 6.38 -2.39
CA VAL A 3 -23.82 7.16 -2.69
C VAL A 3 -24.48 7.53 -1.37
N VAL A 4 -24.67 8.82 -1.12
CA VAL A 4 -25.38 9.31 0.06
C VAL A 4 -26.88 9.26 -0.25
N ALA A 5 -27.58 8.31 0.39
CA ALA A 5 -28.98 8.00 0.08
C ALA A 5 -29.92 9.22 0.28
N ASP A 6 -29.62 10.07 1.28
CA ASP A 6 -30.44 11.23 1.61
C ASP A 6 -30.28 12.39 0.61
N GLU A 7 -29.21 12.40 -0.18
CA GLU A 7 -28.94 13.40 -1.22
C GLU A 7 -29.21 12.88 -2.64
N CYS A 8 -29.63 11.62 -2.76
CA CYS A 8 -29.89 10.99 -4.04
C CYS A 8 -31.18 11.55 -4.68
N THR A 9 -31.06 12.20 -5.84
CA THR A 9 -32.18 12.75 -6.60
C THR A 9 -32.88 11.72 -7.50
N GLY A 10 -32.38 10.49 -7.59
CA GLY A 10 -32.93 9.46 -8.46
C GLY A 10 -32.68 9.70 -9.96
N CYS A 11 -31.65 10.46 -10.33
CA CYS A 11 -31.40 10.86 -11.72
C CYS A 11 -30.82 9.76 -12.62
N GLU A 12 -30.55 8.57 -12.11
CA GLU A 12 -30.03 7.36 -12.81
C GLU A 12 -28.65 7.53 -13.48
N LEU A 13 -28.04 8.71 -13.44
CA LEU A 13 -26.74 8.98 -14.10
C LEU A 13 -25.61 8.09 -13.56
N CYS A 14 -25.68 7.69 -12.27
CA CYS A 14 -24.69 6.80 -11.68
C CYS A 14 -24.81 5.35 -12.16
N VAL A 15 -25.99 4.91 -12.61
CA VAL A 15 -26.24 3.54 -13.10
C VAL A 15 -25.50 3.33 -14.41
N THR A 16 -25.63 4.28 -15.34
CA THR A 16 -25.03 4.17 -16.70
C THR A 16 -23.51 4.27 -16.73
N VAL A 17 -22.91 4.86 -15.67
CA VAL A 17 -21.44 5.06 -15.57
C VAL A 17 -20.77 4.04 -14.66
N CYS A 18 -21.54 3.13 -14.03
CA CYS A 18 -20.98 2.12 -13.16
C CYS A 18 -20.33 0.99 -13.97
N PRO A 19 -19.00 0.82 -13.92
CA PRO A 19 -18.32 -0.17 -14.79
C PRO A 19 -18.56 -1.62 -14.36
N VAL A 20 -19.19 -1.85 -13.20
CA VAL A 20 -19.43 -3.18 -12.60
C VAL A 20 -20.92 -3.45 -12.36
N ASP A 21 -21.82 -2.63 -12.90
CA ASP A 21 -23.28 -2.74 -12.79
C ASP A 21 -23.81 -3.02 -11.36
N CYS A 22 -23.12 -2.48 -10.34
CA CYS A 22 -23.45 -2.70 -8.94
C CYS A 22 -24.54 -1.75 -8.42
N ILE A 23 -25.05 -0.84 -9.26
CA ILE A 23 -26.04 0.16 -8.89
C ILE A 23 -27.37 -0.19 -9.56
N VAL A 24 -28.37 -0.52 -8.76
CA VAL A 24 -29.73 -0.81 -9.23
C VAL A 24 -30.71 0.17 -8.60
N MET A 25 -31.60 0.76 -9.40
CA MET A 25 -32.66 1.62 -8.91
C MET A 25 -33.87 0.79 -8.46
N GLN A 26 -34.38 1.05 -7.27
CA GLN A 26 -35.64 0.48 -6.83
C GLN A 26 -36.81 1.49 -6.96
N GLU A 27 -38.03 1.00 -7.14
CA GLU A 27 -39.22 1.79 -7.44
C GLU A 27 -39.58 2.91 -6.43
N ASN A 28 -38.86 3.01 -5.30
CA ASN A 28 -39.07 4.02 -4.27
C ASN A 28 -37.95 5.07 -4.19
N THR A 29 -37.26 5.37 -5.31
CA THR A 29 -36.29 6.46 -5.43
C THR A 29 -35.08 6.39 -4.47
N LYS A 30 -34.78 5.23 -3.87
CA LYS A 30 -33.56 5.03 -3.09
C LYS A 30 -32.57 4.19 -3.87
N VAL A 31 -31.38 4.75 -4.13
CA VAL A 31 -30.28 3.97 -4.66
C VAL A 31 -29.83 2.99 -3.57
N ILE A 32 -30.02 1.71 -3.83
CA ILE A 32 -29.46 0.67 -2.99
C ILE A 32 -28.27 0.09 -3.73
N SER A 33 -27.09 0.27 -3.18
CA SER A 33 -25.94 -0.52 -3.57
C SER A 33 -26.23 -1.98 -3.24
N GLN A 34 -26.42 -2.81 -4.27
CA GLN A 34 -26.64 -4.23 -4.02
C GLN A 34 -25.41 -4.85 -3.39
N ASN A 35 -25.60 -5.29 -2.17
CA ASN A 35 -24.84 -6.32 -1.45
C ASN A 35 -23.33 -6.22 -1.35
N TRP A 36 -22.89 -5.16 -0.81
CA TRP A 36 -21.64 -5.14 -0.09
C TRP A 36 -21.78 -5.67 1.38
N GLU A 37 -22.99 -5.60 1.99
CA GLU A 37 -23.20 -5.85 3.42
C GLU A 37 -23.66 -7.27 3.78
N SER A 38 -23.90 -8.17 2.85
CA SER A 38 -24.51 -9.47 3.17
C SER A 38 -23.55 -10.66 3.12
N ARG A 39 -22.27 -10.47 3.42
CA ARG A 39 -21.38 -11.58 3.78
C ARG A 39 -21.11 -11.69 5.28
N ASP A 40 -22.04 -11.23 6.09
CA ASP A 40 -22.10 -11.56 7.53
C ASP A 40 -22.58 -13.00 7.79
N ASN A 41 -22.68 -13.84 6.75
CA ASN A 41 -22.64 -15.27 6.96
C ASN A 41 -21.18 -15.65 7.22
N LEU A 42 -20.87 -15.67 8.50
CA LEU A 42 -19.65 -16.23 9.08
C LEU A 42 -19.50 -17.73 8.74
N GLU A 43 -19.39 -18.07 7.47
CA GLU A 43 -18.69 -19.29 7.12
C GLU A 43 -17.22 -18.98 7.36
N SER A 44 -16.66 -19.60 8.37
CA SER A 44 -15.29 -19.38 8.80
C SER A 44 -14.35 -19.48 7.62
N GLU A 45 -13.56 -18.44 7.41
CA GLU A 45 -12.49 -18.40 6.43
C GLU A 45 -11.63 -19.68 6.55
N GLN A 46 -11.52 -20.43 5.47
CA GLN A 46 -10.77 -21.69 5.44
C GLN A 46 -9.40 -21.48 4.79
N ALA A 47 -8.49 -22.42 5.06
CA ALA A 47 -7.18 -22.37 4.44
C ALA A 47 -7.25 -22.48 2.90
N CYS A 48 -6.39 -21.76 2.21
CA CYS A 48 -6.34 -21.79 0.75
C CYS A 48 -6.01 -23.18 0.23
N VAL A 49 -6.89 -23.73 -0.62
CA VAL A 49 -6.73 -25.06 -1.26
C VAL A 49 -5.92 -25.03 -2.56
N ASN A 50 -5.41 -23.87 -2.97
CA ASN A 50 -4.64 -23.66 -4.21
C ASN A 50 -5.40 -24.08 -5.49
N CYS A 51 -6.71 -23.81 -5.57
CA CYS A 51 -7.55 -24.21 -6.71
C CYS A 51 -7.37 -23.36 -7.96
N VAL A 52 -6.64 -22.24 -7.90
CA VAL A 52 -6.36 -21.30 -9.01
C VAL A 52 -7.59 -20.52 -9.55
N GLN A 53 -8.79 -20.81 -9.09
CA GLN A 53 -10.03 -20.18 -9.58
C GLN A 53 -10.02 -18.65 -9.47
N CYS A 54 -9.33 -18.10 -8.46
CA CYS A 54 -9.16 -16.66 -8.30
C CYS A 54 -8.28 -16.04 -9.40
N ASP A 55 -7.29 -16.78 -9.93
CA ASP A 55 -6.42 -16.34 -11.01
C ASP A 55 -7.19 -16.31 -12.33
N ASP A 56 -7.95 -17.38 -12.62
CA ASP A 56 -8.76 -17.50 -13.84
C ASP A 56 -9.87 -16.44 -13.90
N ALA A 57 -10.40 -16.04 -12.75
CA ALA A 57 -11.47 -15.05 -12.64
C ALA A 57 -10.99 -13.61 -12.67
N CYS A 58 -9.67 -13.36 -12.64
CA CYS A 58 -9.13 -12.01 -12.51
C CYS A 58 -9.24 -11.20 -13.83
N PRO A 59 -9.99 -10.08 -13.86
CA PRO A 59 -10.17 -9.29 -15.08
C PRO A 59 -8.91 -8.55 -15.53
N VAL A 60 -7.92 -8.41 -14.63
CA VAL A 60 -6.65 -7.70 -14.89
C VAL A 60 -5.51 -8.66 -15.19
N ASN A 61 -5.78 -9.98 -15.21
CA ASN A 61 -4.79 -11.04 -15.44
C ASN A 61 -3.58 -11.01 -14.49
N ILE A 62 -3.79 -10.59 -13.25
CA ILE A 62 -2.82 -10.79 -12.17
C ILE A 62 -3.04 -12.15 -11.52
N SER A 63 -2.12 -12.60 -10.66
CA SER A 63 -2.30 -13.83 -9.89
C SER A 63 -2.68 -13.54 -8.43
N PRO A 64 -3.99 -13.50 -8.08
CA PRO A 64 -4.44 -13.35 -6.70
C PRO A 64 -3.90 -14.44 -5.77
N LEU A 65 -3.72 -15.66 -6.28
CA LEU A 65 -3.14 -16.76 -5.51
C LEU A 65 -1.70 -16.47 -5.06
N LEU A 66 -0.87 -15.95 -5.97
CA LEU A 66 0.51 -15.56 -5.65
C LEU A 66 0.52 -14.42 -4.63
N LEU A 67 -0.29 -13.39 -4.87
CA LEU A 67 -0.42 -12.23 -3.98
C LEU A 67 -0.87 -12.65 -2.57
N HIS A 68 -1.85 -13.57 -2.47
CA HIS A 68 -2.29 -14.13 -1.21
C HIS A 68 -1.16 -14.86 -0.47
N LYS A 69 -0.38 -15.69 -1.17
CA LYS A 69 0.75 -16.41 -0.57
C LYS A 69 1.85 -15.47 -0.06
N LEU A 70 2.12 -14.38 -0.78
CA LEU A 70 3.10 -13.39 -0.37
C LEU A 70 2.59 -12.56 0.81
N ALA A 71 1.31 -12.16 0.78
CA ALA A 71 0.68 -11.42 1.86
C ALA A 71 0.58 -12.23 3.15
N SER A 72 0.24 -13.51 3.06
CA SER A 72 0.18 -14.42 4.22
C SER A 72 1.55 -14.66 4.88
N LYS A 73 2.63 -14.45 4.13
CA LYS A 73 4.02 -14.52 4.64
C LYS A 73 4.58 -13.16 5.04
N GLU A 74 3.76 -12.10 4.98
CA GLU A 74 4.18 -10.73 5.24
C GLU A 74 5.40 -10.27 4.43
N ASN A 75 5.59 -10.85 3.24
CA ASN A 75 6.72 -10.52 2.38
C ASN A 75 6.41 -9.29 1.52
N TYR A 76 6.44 -8.12 2.17
CA TYR A 76 6.08 -6.84 1.53
C TYR A 76 7.04 -6.39 0.44
N ASP A 77 8.32 -6.79 0.51
CA ASP A 77 9.30 -6.48 -0.53
C ASP A 77 9.00 -7.23 -1.83
N ALA A 78 8.60 -8.50 -1.74
CA ALA A 78 8.17 -9.27 -2.91
C ALA A 78 6.80 -8.77 -3.43
N LEU A 79 5.90 -8.33 -2.54
CA LEU A 79 4.62 -7.72 -2.91
C LEU A 79 4.80 -6.38 -3.64
N GLU A 80 5.79 -5.57 -3.25
CA GLU A 80 6.12 -4.32 -3.95
C GLU A 80 6.57 -4.58 -5.40
N GLN A 81 7.28 -5.69 -5.61
CA GLN A 81 7.79 -6.09 -6.94
C GLN A 81 6.76 -6.89 -7.76
N SER A 82 5.67 -7.31 -7.11
CA SER A 82 4.58 -8.04 -7.77
C SER A 82 3.52 -7.08 -8.30
N ASP A 83 2.56 -7.62 -9.03
CA ASP A 83 1.44 -6.87 -9.62
C ASP A 83 0.36 -6.46 -8.60
N LEU A 84 0.67 -6.35 -7.31
CA LEU A 84 -0.29 -5.98 -6.27
C LEU A 84 -0.99 -4.66 -6.56
N PHE A 85 -0.25 -3.66 -7.06
CA PHE A 85 -0.81 -2.33 -7.37
C PHE A 85 -1.66 -2.30 -8.65
N ASN A 86 -1.55 -3.31 -9.50
CA ASN A 86 -2.41 -3.46 -10.68
C ASN A 86 -3.80 -4.00 -10.30
N CYS A 87 -3.96 -4.53 -9.08
CA CYS A 87 -5.25 -4.98 -8.57
C CYS A 87 -6.23 -3.80 -8.43
N VAL A 88 -7.36 -3.88 -9.11
CA VAL A 88 -8.44 -2.87 -9.10
C VAL A 88 -9.45 -3.08 -7.96
N GLU A 89 -9.23 -4.08 -7.10
CA GLU A 89 -10.07 -4.36 -5.91
C GLU A 89 -11.53 -4.65 -6.25
N CYS A 90 -11.80 -5.28 -7.37
CA CYS A 90 -13.14 -5.57 -7.88
C CYS A 90 -13.90 -6.65 -7.08
N GLY A 91 -13.23 -7.43 -6.23
CA GLY A 91 -13.86 -8.47 -5.40
C GLY A 91 -14.24 -9.76 -6.12
N ILE A 92 -13.99 -9.91 -7.43
CA ILE A 92 -14.34 -11.11 -8.20
C ILE A 92 -13.58 -12.34 -7.67
N CYS A 93 -12.33 -12.19 -7.25
CA CYS A 93 -11.55 -13.27 -6.66
C CYS A 93 -12.14 -13.78 -5.34
N ASP A 94 -12.77 -12.91 -4.52
CA ASP A 94 -13.45 -13.30 -3.29
C ASP A 94 -14.70 -14.12 -3.59
N LEU A 95 -15.45 -13.75 -4.65
CA LEU A 95 -16.66 -14.45 -5.08
C LEU A 95 -16.38 -15.86 -5.57
N ASN A 96 -15.24 -16.06 -6.23
CA ASN A 96 -14.84 -17.34 -6.80
C ASN A 96 -13.99 -18.20 -5.84
N CYS A 97 -13.74 -17.72 -4.62
CA CYS A 97 -12.94 -18.45 -3.63
C CYS A 97 -13.75 -19.53 -2.92
N PRO A 98 -13.48 -20.84 -3.11
CA PRO A 98 -14.20 -21.91 -2.41
C PRO A 98 -13.87 -21.95 -0.91
N SER A 99 -12.73 -21.36 -0.51
CA SER A 99 -12.32 -21.25 0.90
C SER A 99 -12.84 -19.99 1.59
N ASN A 100 -13.66 -19.20 0.91
CA ASN A 100 -14.28 -17.96 1.43
C ASN A 100 -13.26 -16.94 1.99
N ILE A 101 -12.07 -16.85 1.37
CA ILE A 101 -11.00 -15.95 1.79
C ILE A 101 -11.30 -14.54 1.27
N GLY A 102 -11.22 -13.54 2.16
CA GLY A 102 -11.39 -12.12 1.81
C GLY A 102 -10.15 -11.53 1.15
N LEU A 103 -9.77 -12.01 -0.04
CA LEU A 103 -8.56 -11.62 -0.78
C LEU A 103 -8.48 -10.12 -1.02
N THR A 104 -9.60 -9.49 -1.39
CA THR A 104 -9.67 -8.04 -1.65
C THR A 104 -9.28 -7.23 -0.43
N ASN A 105 -9.79 -7.59 0.75
CA ASN A 105 -9.43 -6.91 2.00
C ASN A 105 -7.95 -7.15 2.35
N GLN A 106 -7.47 -8.36 2.16
CA GLN A 106 -6.06 -8.69 2.36
C GLN A 106 -5.15 -7.84 1.45
N PHE A 107 -5.52 -7.66 0.17
CA PHE A 107 -4.73 -6.85 -0.77
C PHE A 107 -4.78 -5.36 -0.44
N LYS A 108 -5.92 -4.83 0.04
CA LYS A 108 -6.01 -3.44 0.53
C LYS A 108 -5.05 -3.20 1.69
N LEU A 109 -5.05 -4.09 2.67
CA LEU A 109 -4.12 -4.02 3.81
C LEU A 109 -2.67 -4.16 3.34
N ALA A 110 -2.37 -5.12 2.47
CA ALA A 110 -1.04 -5.32 1.91
C ALA A 110 -0.52 -4.07 1.17
N LYS A 111 -1.35 -3.42 0.34
CA LYS A 111 -1.00 -2.15 -0.32
C LYS A 111 -0.63 -1.06 0.69
N THR A 112 -1.42 -0.92 1.76
CA THR A 112 -1.16 0.06 2.81
C THR A 112 0.19 -0.19 3.48
N HIS A 113 0.48 -1.45 3.83
CA HIS A 113 1.76 -1.84 4.43
C HIS A 113 2.95 -1.60 3.49
N VAL A 114 2.83 -1.93 2.21
CA VAL A 114 3.89 -1.68 1.22
C VAL A 114 4.16 -0.18 1.09
N ILE A 115 3.12 0.66 1.01
CA ILE A 115 3.27 2.12 0.94
C ILE A 115 3.96 2.67 2.19
N GLN A 116 3.55 2.21 3.38
CA GLN A 116 4.15 2.65 4.65
C GLN A 116 5.62 2.23 4.75
N SER A 117 5.93 0.97 4.46
CA SER A 117 7.31 0.46 4.51
C SER A 117 8.24 1.20 3.53
N LYS A 118 7.73 1.54 2.34
CA LYS A 118 8.47 2.36 1.37
C LYS A 118 8.73 3.76 1.89
N ALA A 119 7.72 4.43 2.43
CA ALA A 119 7.86 5.76 3.02
C ALA A 119 8.86 5.77 4.20
N GLU A 120 8.83 4.74 5.05
CA GLU A 120 9.78 4.59 6.15
C GLU A 120 11.22 4.39 5.65
N ARG A 121 11.44 3.54 4.64
CA ARG A 121 12.76 3.34 4.01
C ARG A 121 13.30 4.64 3.43
N GLU A 122 12.47 5.40 2.71
CA GLU A 122 12.86 6.70 2.15
C GLU A 122 13.19 7.72 3.24
N ASN A 123 12.38 7.79 4.29
CA ASN A 123 12.62 8.70 5.41
C ASN A 123 13.92 8.33 6.16
N LYS A 124 14.14 7.04 6.40
CA LYS A 124 15.39 6.55 7.01
C LYS A 124 16.62 6.92 6.17
N ALA A 125 16.55 6.73 4.85
CA ALA A 125 17.62 7.11 3.94
C ALA A 125 17.89 8.63 3.96
N LYS A 126 16.84 9.46 3.97
CA LYS A 126 16.97 10.93 4.07
C LYS A 126 17.62 11.35 5.39
N LEU A 127 17.22 10.73 6.51
CA LEU A 127 17.79 11.02 7.82
C LEU A 127 19.26 10.61 7.89
N LEU A 128 19.61 9.44 7.36
CA LEU A 128 20.99 8.95 7.32
C LEU A 128 21.89 9.91 6.50
N ALA A 129 21.47 10.27 5.30
CA ALA A 129 22.21 11.21 4.46
C ALA A 129 22.36 12.61 5.11
N ARG A 130 21.36 13.04 5.91
CA ARG A 130 21.47 14.30 6.68
C ARG A 130 22.48 14.18 7.81
N TYR A 131 22.50 13.05 8.49
CA TYR A 131 23.44 12.77 9.58
C TYR A 131 24.89 12.69 9.05
N GLU A 132 25.12 11.99 7.96
CA GLU A 132 26.44 11.89 7.31
C GLU A 132 26.98 13.28 6.92
N ARG A 133 26.16 14.09 6.24
CA ARG A 133 26.54 15.47 5.90
C ARG A 133 26.82 16.36 7.12
N HIS A 134 26.13 16.12 8.22
CA HIS A 134 26.42 16.81 9.48
C HIS A 134 27.79 16.42 10.04
N ASN A 135 28.07 15.12 10.08
CA ASN A 135 29.35 14.59 10.57
C ASN A 135 30.54 15.06 9.71
N GLU A 136 30.38 15.06 8.39
CA GLU A 136 31.40 15.58 7.47
C GLU A 136 31.72 17.06 7.76
N ARG A 137 30.69 17.88 7.99
CA ARG A 137 30.89 19.31 8.34
C ARG A 137 31.59 19.46 9.69
N LEU A 138 31.24 18.65 10.69
CA LEU A 138 31.91 18.66 11.98
C LEU A 138 33.39 18.21 11.88
N ALA A 139 33.66 17.19 11.09
CA ALA A 139 35.02 16.71 10.83
C ALA A 139 35.89 17.78 10.12
N ALA A 140 35.33 18.39 9.08
CA ALA A 140 36.02 19.49 8.37
C ALA A 140 36.31 20.67 9.32
N ARG A 141 35.37 21.08 10.16
CA ARG A 141 35.58 22.14 11.15
C ARG A 141 36.68 21.79 12.15
N LYS A 142 36.66 20.57 12.72
CA LYS A 142 37.73 20.11 13.61
C LYS A 142 39.12 20.13 12.93
N LEU A 143 39.17 19.73 11.67
CA LEU A 143 40.42 19.74 10.89
C LEU A 143 40.94 21.17 10.75
N THR A 144 40.11 22.13 10.35
CA THR A 144 40.49 23.54 10.20
C THR A 144 40.91 24.16 11.54
N GLU A 145 40.20 23.88 12.63
CA GLU A 145 40.55 24.33 13.98
C GLU A 145 41.91 23.77 14.43
N ASN A 146 42.19 22.49 14.19
CA ASN A 146 43.47 21.85 14.51
C ASN A 146 44.63 22.44 13.69
N GLN A 147 44.39 22.68 12.41
CA GLN A 147 45.39 23.33 11.53
C GLN A 147 45.70 24.77 12.01
N ALA A 148 44.67 25.53 12.34
CA ALA A 148 44.84 26.89 12.88
C ALA A 148 45.56 26.88 14.23
N ARG A 149 45.26 25.91 15.11
CA ARG A 149 45.94 25.72 16.40
C ARG A 149 47.42 25.39 16.18
N SER A 150 47.72 24.45 15.29
CA SER A 150 49.10 24.04 14.96
C SER A 150 49.90 25.20 14.36
N LYS A 151 49.28 26.04 13.50
CA LYS A 151 49.91 27.24 12.97
C LYS A 151 50.25 28.24 14.06
N ARG A 152 49.29 28.57 14.96
CA ARG A 152 49.52 29.48 16.09
C ARG A 152 50.68 29.00 16.99
N LEU A 153 50.72 27.69 17.31
CA LEU A 153 51.81 27.13 18.13
C LEU A 153 53.16 27.22 17.43
N ARG A 154 53.22 27.10 16.11
CA ARG A 154 54.45 27.26 15.31
C ARG A 154 54.93 28.71 15.29
N ASP A 155 53.99 29.64 15.09
CA ASP A 155 54.27 31.07 15.06
C ASP A 155 54.72 31.62 16.41
N GLN A 156 54.33 30.99 17.53
CA GLN A 156 54.75 31.33 18.89
C GLN A 156 56.13 30.75 19.29
N ARG A 157 56.74 29.88 18.47
CA ARG A 157 58.10 29.30 18.68
C ARG A 157 59.04 29.67 17.55
N PRO A 158 59.45 30.95 17.38
CA PRO A 158 60.32 31.36 16.30
C PRO A 158 61.80 30.97 16.47
N TRP A 159 62.16 30.30 17.60
CA TRP A 159 63.54 30.09 17.97
C TRP A 159 64.02 28.62 18.06
N LEU A 160 63.36 27.69 17.38
CA LEU A 160 63.86 26.33 17.18
C LEU A 160 64.33 26.06 15.75
#